data_8d4fa4db48687bec6e12b3e76cc2add5
#
_entry.id   8d4fa4db48687bec6e12b3e76cc2add5
#
_cell.length_a   1.000
_cell.length_b   1.000
_cell.length_c   1.000
_cell.angle_alpha   90.00
_cell.angle_beta   90.00
_cell.angle_gamma   90.00
#
_symmetry.space_group_name_H-M   'P 1'
#
loop_
_entity.id
_entity.type
_entity.pdbx_description
1 polymer ?
#
loop_
_entity_poly.entity_id
_entity_poly.type
_entity_poly.pdbx_seq_one_letter_code
_entity_poly.pdbx_strand_id
1 'polypeptide(L)'
;MNMLKTTFLMALLTGVLVAVGGVFAGHTGMIVMLIISIGMNFMTYWYSDKWALAAYDAQEVTASEAPELYHLVETLASRDSLPMPRVYIIDSDVPNAFATGRNPAHAAVAVTTGIMRVLDYNEIAGVLAHELSHVKHRDILISTIAAAFAGVISIVSDVTRWSAIFGMNSDEDNNSVIGFIFTIIVAPIAAMLIQLAISRSREYSADEAGGKLCGNPMYLASALEKLEYCAEHMPPLEKSSPATAHMFIVDPLENAKTALKNLFSTHPATSDRIAHLRAQAADMQLLQQ
;
A
#
# COMPACT_ATOMS: atom_id res chain seq x y z
N MET A 1 -13.29 13.05 -3.49
CA MET A 1 -13.68 11.66 -3.86
C MET A 1 -13.03 10.64 -2.94
N ASN A 2 -11.75 10.76 -2.60
CA ASN A 2 -11.03 9.80 -1.75
C ASN A 2 -11.52 9.76 -0.28
N MET A 3 -11.88 10.90 0.30
CA MET A 3 -12.46 10.94 1.67
C MET A 3 -13.77 10.14 1.77
N LEU A 4 -14.65 10.21 0.75
CA LEU A 4 -15.89 9.43 0.74
C LEU A 4 -15.61 7.93 0.68
N LYS A 5 -14.65 7.51 -0.14
CA LYS A 5 -14.19 6.11 -0.21
C LYS A 5 -13.64 5.64 1.14
N THR A 6 -12.78 6.46 1.77
CA THR A 6 -12.22 6.20 3.09
C THR A 6 -13.31 5.98 4.14
N THR A 7 -14.28 6.91 4.23
CA THR A 7 -15.41 6.81 5.17
C THR A 7 -16.24 5.55 4.91
N PHE A 8 -16.52 5.26 3.63
CA PHE A 8 -17.26 4.04 3.26
C PHE A 8 -16.51 2.77 3.68
N LEU A 9 -15.20 2.72 3.44
CA LEU A 9 -14.37 1.58 3.85
C LEU A 9 -14.39 1.39 5.37
N MET A 10 -14.20 2.46 6.15
CA MET A 10 -14.25 2.39 7.61
C MET A 10 -15.61 1.94 8.13
N ALA A 11 -16.70 2.43 7.53
CA ALA A 11 -18.06 2.00 7.88
C ALA A 11 -18.30 0.52 7.54
N LEU A 12 -17.79 0.07 6.40
CA LEU A 12 -17.89 -1.33 5.97
C LEU A 12 -17.11 -2.26 6.94
N LEU A 13 -15.89 -1.88 7.34
CA LEU A 13 -15.13 -2.63 8.35
C LEU A 13 -15.93 -2.76 9.66
N THR A 14 -16.47 -1.64 10.14
CA THR A 14 -17.32 -1.63 11.33
C THR A 14 -18.48 -2.60 11.17
N GLY A 15 -19.20 -2.53 10.04
CA GLY A 15 -20.34 -3.41 9.76
C GLY A 15 -19.97 -4.90 9.78
N VAL A 16 -18.84 -5.26 9.17
CA VAL A 16 -18.33 -6.64 9.16
C VAL A 16 -17.98 -7.11 10.58
N LEU A 17 -17.24 -6.32 11.34
CA LEU A 17 -16.84 -6.69 12.69
C LEU A 17 -18.06 -6.83 13.62
N VAL A 18 -19.03 -5.92 13.53
CA VAL A 18 -20.29 -5.99 14.28
C VAL A 18 -21.10 -7.23 13.91
N ALA A 19 -21.20 -7.56 12.62
CA ALA A 19 -21.89 -8.78 12.18
C ALA A 19 -21.21 -10.05 12.72
N VAL A 20 -19.88 -10.11 12.66
CA VAL A 20 -19.10 -11.20 13.26
C VAL A 20 -19.36 -11.31 14.76
N GLY A 21 -19.32 -10.20 15.49
CA GLY A 21 -19.65 -10.18 16.92
C GLY A 21 -21.05 -10.69 17.22
N GLY A 22 -22.02 -10.34 16.38
CA GLY A 22 -23.40 -10.81 16.48
C GLY A 22 -23.53 -12.33 16.34
N VAL A 23 -22.77 -12.92 15.43
CA VAL A 23 -22.75 -14.39 15.22
C VAL A 23 -22.17 -15.11 16.43
N PHE A 24 -21.07 -14.61 17.03
CA PHE A 24 -20.37 -15.29 18.13
C PHE A 24 -21.03 -15.10 19.50
N ALA A 25 -21.57 -13.93 19.78
CA ALA A 25 -22.07 -13.58 21.13
C ALA A 25 -23.37 -12.76 21.11
N GLY A 26 -24.15 -12.82 20.03
CA GLY A 26 -25.43 -12.15 19.91
C GLY A 26 -25.30 -10.62 20.11
N HIS A 27 -26.29 -10.03 20.75
CA HIS A 27 -26.35 -8.58 20.94
C HIS A 27 -25.17 -8.01 21.73
N THR A 28 -24.67 -8.74 22.73
CA THR A 28 -23.47 -8.34 23.50
C THR A 28 -22.22 -8.32 22.63
N GLY A 29 -22.05 -9.35 21.77
CA GLY A 29 -20.97 -9.41 20.80
C GLY A 29 -21.00 -8.25 19.80
N MET A 30 -22.18 -7.86 19.31
CA MET A 30 -22.35 -6.70 18.44
C MET A 30 -21.85 -5.40 19.10
N ILE A 31 -22.21 -5.16 20.36
CA ILE A 31 -21.80 -3.95 21.10
C ILE A 31 -20.29 -3.94 21.32
N VAL A 32 -19.73 -5.06 21.76
CA VAL A 32 -18.28 -5.19 21.99
C VAL A 32 -17.51 -4.94 20.71
N MET A 33 -17.90 -5.58 19.60
CA MET A 33 -17.23 -5.39 18.32
C MET A 33 -17.43 -4.02 17.71
N LEU A 34 -18.53 -3.34 18.01
CA LEU A 34 -18.72 -1.92 17.64
C LEU A 34 -17.70 -1.03 18.36
N ILE A 35 -17.50 -1.21 19.65
CA ILE A 35 -16.51 -0.44 20.43
C ILE A 35 -15.10 -0.71 19.91
N ILE A 36 -14.77 -1.98 19.71
CA ILE A 36 -13.47 -2.39 19.17
C ILE A 36 -13.25 -1.77 17.79
N SER A 37 -14.24 -1.83 16.89
CA SER A 37 -14.11 -1.30 15.52
C SER A 37 -13.92 0.22 15.49
N ILE A 38 -14.60 0.96 16.37
CA ILE A 38 -14.39 2.41 16.51
C ILE A 38 -12.95 2.69 16.96
N GLY A 39 -12.47 1.97 17.97
CA GLY A 39 -11.08 2.09 18.44
C GLY A 39 -10.07 1.76 17.33
N MET A 40 -10.28 0.67 16.59
CA MET A 40 -9.43 0.27 15.47
C MET A 40 -9.43 1.30 14.34
N ASN A 41 -10.60 1.80 13.94
CA ASN A 41 -10.70 2.84 12.92
C ASN A 41 -9.95 4.11 13.34
N PHE A 42 -10.11 4.53 14.60
CA PHE A 42 -9.38 5.66 15.16
C PHE A 42 -7.85 5.41 15.11
N MET A 43 -7.41 4.26 15.61
CA MET A 43 -5.99 3.88 15.59
C MET A 43 -5.42 3.82 14.18
N THR A 44 -6.13 3.19 13.24
CA THR A 44 -5.72 3.10 11.84
C THR A 44 -5.60 4.49 11.21
N TYR A 45 -6.56 5.38 11.42
CA TYR A 45 -6.51 6.72 10.86
C TYR A 45 -5.35 7.56 11.43
N TRP A 46 -5.13 7.52 12.77
CA TRP A 46 -4.15 8.40 13.41
C TRP A 46 -2.72 7.86 13.44
N TYR A 47 -2.53 6.54 13.39
CA TYR A 47 -1.22 5.89 13.57
C TYR A 47 -0.77 5.05 12.37
N SER A 48 -1.48 5.13 11.25
CA SER A 48 -1.19 4.37 10.05
C SER A 48 0.24 4.53 9.55
N ASP A 49 0.75 5.76 9.54
CA ASP A 49 2.12 6.08 9.17
C ASP A 49 3.15 5.43 10.10
N LYS A 50 2.90 5.51 11.40
CA LYS A 50 3.81 4.93 12.39
C LYS A 50 3.90 3.41 12.29
N TRP A 51 2.76 2.75 12.07
CA TRP A 51 2.73 1.30 11.92
C TRP A 51 3.40 0.84 10.62
N ALA A 52 3.14 1.52 9.51
CA ALA A 52 3.79 1.22 8.25
C ALA A 52 5.32 1.38 8.35
N LEU A 53 5.80 2.46 8.94
CA LEU A 53 7.23 2.72 9.13
C LEU A 53 7.87 1.73 10.12
N ALA A 54 7.20 1.43 11.23
CA ALA A 54 7.70 0.48 12.22
C ALA A 54 7.74 -0.96 11.69
N ALA A 55 6.81 -1.36 10.81
CA ALA A 55 6.79 -2.69 10.22
C ALA A 55 8.05 -2.98 9.38
N TYR A 56 8.71 -1.94 8.87
CA TYR A 56 9.93 -2.03 8.07
C TYR A 56 11.17 -1.49 8.80
N ASP A 57 11.09 -1.25 10.09
CA ASP A 57 12.19 -0.68 10.89
C ASP A 57 12.78 0.61 10.28
N ALA A 58 11.90 1.46 9.69
CA ALA A 58 12.28 2.68 9.00
C ALA A 58 12.88 3.71 9.98
N GLN A 59 14.04 4.27 9.63
CA GLN A 59 14.74 5.29 10.41
C GLN A 59 14.50 6.66 9.80
N GLU A 60 14.02 7.61 10.59
CA GLU A 60 13.89 8.99 10.16
C GLU A 60 15.26 9.62 9.96
N VAL A 61 15.44 10.33 8.85
CA VAL A 61 16.71 11.00 8.52
C VAL A 61 16.51 12.50 8.36
N THR A 62 17.54 13.22 8.75
CA THR A 62 17.62 14.68 8.63
C THR A 62 18.38 15.09 7.37
N ALA A 63 18.32 16.38 7.02
CA ALA A 63 19.10 16.93 5.91
C ALA A 63 20.62 16.76 6.08
N SER A 64 21.12 16.62 7.30
CA SER A 64 22.56 16.39 7.57
C SER A 64 22.97 14.93 7.41
N GLU A 65 22.05 13.96 7.60
CA GLU A 65 22.33 12.53 7.51
C GLU A 65 22.19 12.00 6.09
N ALA A 66 21.22 12.52 5.32
CA ALA A 66 20.97 12.12 3.93
C ALA A 66 20.69 13.35 3.03
N PRO A 67 21.72 14.22 2.82
CA PRO A 67 21.50 15.53 2.18
C PRO A 67 20.92 15.42 0.75
N GLU A 68 21.39 14.49 -0.05
CA GLU A 68 20.93 14.33 -1.44
C GLU A 68 19.47 13.89 -1.50
N LEU A 69 19.10 12.87 -0.72
CA LEU A 69 17.73 12.37 -0.65
C LEU A 69 16.78 13.43 -0.09
N TYR A 70 17.19 14.09 1.00
CA TYR A 70 16.37 15.12 1.66
C TYR A 70 16.10 16.29 0.72
N HIS A 71 17.14 16.80 0.04
CA HIS A 71 17.00 17.89 -0.93
C HIS A 71 16.16 17.49 -2.15
N LEU A 72 16.26 16.26 -2.61
CA LEU A 72 15.44 15.75 -3.70
C LEU A 72 13.95 15.78 -3.31
N VAL A 73 13.60 15.21 -2.15
CA VAL A 73 12.22 15.21 -1.63
C VAL A 73 11.71 16.64 -1.43
N GLU A 74 12.51 17.54 -0.86
CA GLU A 74 12.19 18.95 -0.65
C GLU A 74 11.88 19.65 -1.98
N THR A 75 12.72 19.42 -2.98
CA THR A 75 12.55 20.01 -4.32
C THR A 75 11.26 19.53 -4.96
N LEU A 76 10.97 18.24 -4.94
CA LEU A 76 9.76 17.67 -5.51
C LEU A 76 8.51 18.13 -4.76
N ALA A 77 8.53 18.11 -3.43
CA ALA A 77 7.42 18.57 -2.60
C ALA A 77 7.10 20.06 -2.86
N SER A 78 8.14 20.89 -2.92
CA SER A 78 7.99 22.32 -3.21
C SER A 78 7.38 22.58 -4.59
N ARG A 79 7.85 21.87 -5.63
CA ARG A 79 7.31 21.98 -6.99
C ARG A 79 5.83 21.62 -7.08
N ASP A 80 5.40 20.66 -6.26
CA ASP A 80 4.01 20.20 -6.24
C ASP A 80 3.15 20.89 -5.18
N SER A 81 3.69 21.94 -4.53
CA SER A 81 3.04 22.70 -3.46
C SER A 81 2.58 21.84 -2.29
N LEU A 82 3.35 20.80 -1.98
CA LEU A 82 3.14 19.92 -0.82
C LEU A 82 3.96 20.40 0.38
N PRO A 83 3.45 20.25 1.61
CA PRO A 83 4.29 20.33 2.79
C PRO A 83 5.43 19.31 2.71
N MET A 84 6.63 19.68 3.21
CA MET A 84 7.76 18.74 3.26
C MET A 84 7.38 17.48 4.05
N PRO A 85 7.38 16.29 3.44
CA PRO A 85 7.14 15.05 4.17
C PRO A 85 8.33 14.68 5.03
N ARG A 86 8.12 13.87 6.06
CA ARG A 86 9.23 13.26 6.80
C ARG A 86 9.92 12.22 5.91
N VAL A 87 11.24 12.16 5.98
CA VAL A 87 12.06 11.29 5.12
C VAL A 87 12.63 10.16 5.96
N TYR A 88 12.50 8.93 5.47
CA TYR A 88 12.95 7.72 6.14
C TYR A 88 13.83 6.88 5.24
N ILE A 89 14.79 6.20 5.83
CA ILE A 89 15.60 5.16 5.18
C ILE A 89 15.32 3.82 5.87
N ILE A 90 15.19 2.77 5.07
CA ILE A 90 15.01 1.39 5.51
C ILE A 90 16.26 0.62 5.11
N ASP A 91 16.91 -0.03 6.08
CA ASP A 91 18.04 -0.91 5.79
C ASP A 91 17.55 -2.25 5.23
N SER A 92 17.46 -2.32 3.91
CA SER A 92 17.00 -3.49 3.19
C SER A 92 17.64 -3.55 1.80
N ASP A 93 18.10 -4.73 1.40
CA ASP A 93 18.67 -4.96 0.07
C ASP A 93 17.61 -4.96 -1.04
N VAL A 94 16.34 -5.23 -0.70
CA VAL A 94 15.24 -5.23 -1.67
C VAL A 94 14.90 -3.79 -2.06
N PRO A 95 15.00 -3.43 -3.35
CA PRO A 95 14.72 -2.08 -3.82
C PRO A 95 13.24 -1.75 -3.65
N ASN A 96 12.92 -0.74 -2.83
CA ASN A 96 11.57 -0.24 -2.66
C ASN A 96 11.56 1.21 -2.19
N ALA A 97 10.46 1.92 -2.49
CA ALA A 97 10.10 3.19 -1.87
C ALA A 97 8.58 3.24 -1.72
N PHE A 98 8.10 3.95 -0.72
CA PHE A 98 6.67 4.17 -0.53
C PHE A 98 6.40 5.46 0.21
N ALA A 99 5.19 6.00 0.00
CA ALA A 99 4.66 7.07 0.82
C ALA A 99 3.55 6.56 1.75
N THR A 100 3.49 7.11 2.95
CA THR A 100 2.46 6.81 3.94
C THR A 100 2.00 8.07 4.66
N GLY A 101 0.88 7.99 5.37
CA GLY A 101 0.34 9.12 6.14
C GLY A 101 -1.15 9.31 5.95
N ARG A 102 -1.79 10.05 6.86
CA ARG A 102 -3.24 10.30 6.81
C ARG A 102 -3.65 11.44 5.87
N ASN A 103 -2.73 12.36 5.60
CA ASN A 103 -2.93 13.50 4.70
C ASN A 103 -1.58 14.13 4.33
N PRO A 104 -1.51 15.06 3.35
CA PRO A 104 -0.26 15.68 2.93
C PRO A 104 0.56 16.35 4.05
N ALA A 105 -0.10 16.97 5.04
CA ALA A 105 0.59 17.61 6.17
C ALA A 105 1.21 16.61 7.17
N HIS A 106 0.88 15.32 7.07
CA HIS A 106 1.37 14.24 7.92
C HIS A 106 1.89 13.09 7.05
N ALA A 107 2.43 13.41 5.90
CA ALA A 107 3.03 12.43 5.01
C ALA A 107 4.45 12.07 5.46
N ALA A 108 4.84 10.86 5.14
CA ALA A 108 6.21 10.36 5.25
C ALA A 108 6.55 9.60 3.96
N VAL A 109 7.79 9.70 3.53
CA VAL A 109 8.35 8.98 2.39
C VAL A 109 9.49 8.11 2.90
N ALA A 110 9.48 6.85 2.56
CA ALA A 110 10.52 5.89 2.93
C ALA A 110 11.17 5.30 1.68
N VAL A 111 12.49 5.16 1.70
CA VAL A 111 13.29 4.51 0.64
C VAL A 111 14.18 3.44 1.26
N THR A 112 14.40 2.35 0.55
CA THR A 112 15.34 1.31 0.99
C THR A 112 16.77 1.64 0.58
N THR A 113 17.77 1.14 1.32
CA THR A 113 19.17 1.17 0.90
C THR A 113 19.36 0.44 -0.43
N GLY A 114 18.55 -0.59 -0.71
CA GLY A 114 18.53 -1.34 -1.97
C GLY A 114 18.15 -0.47 -3.17
N ILE A 115 17.10 0.34 -3.09
CA ILE A 115 16.69 1.21 -4.21
C ILE A 115 17.75 2.28 -4.50
N MET A 116 18.37 2.84 -3.47
CA MET A 116 19.44 3.83 -3.62
C MET A 116 20.72 3.26 -4.25
N ARG A 117 20.93 1.93 -4.20
CA ARG A 117 22.03 1.25 -4.89
C ARG A 117 21.74 0.91 -6.35
N VAL A 118 20.47 0.63 -6.66
CA VAL A 118 20.03 0.17 -7.98
C VAL A 118 19.72 1.33 -8.92
N LEU A 119 19.12 2.39 -8.39
CA LEU A 119 18.65 3.53 -9.15
C LEU A 119 19.61 4.71 -9.05
N ASP A 120 19.74 5.46 -10.15
CA ASP A 120 20.43 6.74 -10.14
C ASP A 120 19.54 7.86 -9.55
N TYR A 121 20.13 9.04 -9.37
CA TYR A 121 19.44 10.20 -8.80
C TYR A 121 18.16 10.59 -9.55
N ASN A 122 18.18 10.56 -10.89
CA ASN A 122 17.03 10.92 -11.72
C ASN A 122 15.94 9.85 -11.64
N GLU A 123 16.31 8.58 -11.62
CA GLU A 123 15.37 7.47 -11.46
C GLU A 123 14.70 7.49 -10.09
N ILE A 124 15.47 7.78 -9.02
CA ILE A 124 14.91 8.00 -7.68
C ILE A 124 13.96 9.20 -7.69
N ALA A 125 14.29 10.28 -8.41
CA ALA A 125 13.40 11.42 -8.56
C ALA A 125 12.08 11.03 -9.23
N GLY A 126 12.11 10.19 -10.26
CA GLY A 126 10.92 9.66 -10.91
C GLY A 126 10.03 8.86 -9.96
N VAL A 127 10.64 7.96 -9.20
CA VAL A 127 9.95 7.13 -8.18
C VAL A 127 9.34 8.01 -7.08
N LEU A 128 10.11 8.92 -6.51
CA LEU A 128 9.63 9.79 -5.44
C LEU A 128 8.54 10.77 -5.92
N ALA A 129 8.62 11.21 -7.16
CA ALA A 129 7.58 12.03 -7.77
C ALA A 129 6.26 11.26 -7.94
N HIS A 130 6.31 9.97 -8.29
CA HIS A 130 5.16 9.08 -8.31
C HIS A 130 4.56 8.94 -6.91
N GLU A 131 5.37 8.66 -5.89
CA GLU A 131 4.92 8.52 -4.49
C GLU A 131 4.30 9.82 -3.95
N LEU A 132 4.90 10.97 -4.24
CA LEU A 132 4.36 12.27 -3.85
C LEU A 132 3.02 12.59 -4.55
N SER A 133 2.79 12.04 -5.74
CA SER A 133 1.48 12.16 -6.41
C SER A 133 0.38 11.44 -5.64
N HIS A 134 0.66 10.28 -5.05
CA HIS A 134 -0.27 9.58 -4.14
C HIS A 134 -0.54 10.39 -2.86
N VAL A 135 0.49 11.06 -2.31
CA VAL A 135 0.32 11.99 -1.18
C VAL A 135 -0.65 13.11 -1.53
N LYS A 136 -0.43 13.78 -2.67
CA LYS A 136 -1.26 14.89 -3.16
C LYS A 136 -2.71 14.51 -3.35
N HIS A 137 -2.95 13.34 -3.97
CA HIS A 137 -4.29 12.85 -4.25
C HIS A 137 -4.94 12.16 -3.06
N ARG A 138 -4.25 12.05 -1.92
CA ARG A 138 -4.71 11.37 -0.68
C ARG A 138 -5.03 9.90 -0.90
N ASP A 139 -4.31 9.23 -1.78
CA ASP A 139 -4.46 7.81 -2.06
C ASP A 139 -3.85 6.95 -0.96
N ILE A 140 -2.80 7.46 -0.29
CA ILE A 140 -2.06 6.80 0.78
C ILE A 140 -2.97 6.30 1.92
N LEU A 141 -3.99 7.08 2.30
CA LEU A 141 -4.90 6.69 3.38
C LEU A 141 -5.78 5.49 2.99
N ILE A 142 -6.23 5.42 1.73
CA ILE A 142 -7.04 4.30 1.24
C ILE A 142 -6.21 3.01 1.26
N SER A 143 -4.98 3.07 0.79
CA SER A 143 -4.04 1.94 0.80
C SER A 143 -3.76 1.45 2.21
N THR A 144 -3.57 2.37 3.16
CA THR A 144 -3.34 2.02 4.57
C THR A 144 -4.56 1.35 5.22
N ILE A 145 -5.76 1.84 4.95
CA ILE A 145 -7.00 1.23 5.45
C ILE A 145 -7.17 -0.17 4.86
N ALA A 146 -6.89 -0.35 3.56
CA ALA A 146 -6.94 -1.65 2.93
C ALA A 146 -5.94 -2.65 3.54
N ALA A 147 -4.72 -2.18 3.88
CA ALA A 147 -3.73 -2.99 4.59
C ALA A 147 -4.21 -3.41 5.99
N ALA A 148 -4.82 -2.49 6.74
CA ALA A 148 -5.40 -2.79 8.05
C ALA A 148 -6.49 -3.87 7.95
N PHE A 149 -7.34 -3.82 6.92
CA PHE A 149 -8.34 -4.83 6.64
C PHE A 149 -7.72 -6.20 6.33
N ALA A 150 -6.73 -6.23 5.45
CA ALA A 150 -6.03 -7.46 5.11
C ALA A 150 -5.39 -8.09 6.37
N GLY A 151 -4.85 -7.26 7.27
CA GLY A 151 -4.33 -7.70 8.57
C GLY A 151 -5.40 -8.34 9.45
N VAL A 152 -6.57 -7.72 9.58
CA VAL A 152 -7.71 -8.27 10.34
C VAL A 152 -8.14 -9.62 9.78
N ILE A 153 -8.23 -9.75 8.46
CA ILE A 153 -8.60 -10.99 7.79
C ILE A 153 -7.56 -12.09 8.07
N SER A 154 -6.28 -11.74 8.02
CA SER A 154 -5.20 -12.68 8.34
C SER A 154 -5.33 -13.19 9.78
N ILE A 155 -5.54 -12.30 10.75
CA ILE A 155 -5.72 -12.67 12.17
C ILE A 155 -6.93 -13.61 12.33
N VAL A 156 -8.07 -13.29 11.71
CA VAL A 156 -9.28 -14.14 11.78
C VAL A 156 -9.02 -15.51 11.14
N SER A 157 -8.31 -15.56 10.01
CA SER A 157 -7.91 -16.81 9.37
C SER A 157 -7.00 -17.65 10.27
N ASP A 158 -6.05 -17.02 10.94
CA ASP A 158 -5.11 -17.69 11.83
C ASP A 158 -5.85 -18.23 13.07
N VAL A 159 -6.72 -17.43 13.69
CA VAL A 159 -7.57 -17.88 14.83
C VAL A 159 -8.42 -19.09 14.43
N THR A 160 -9.03 -19.06 13.24
CA THR A 160 -9.83 -20.19 12.74
C THR A 160 -8.98 -21.45 12.54
N ARG A 161 -7.77 -21.29 12.00
CA ARG A 161 -6.82 -22.39 11.78
C ARG A 161 -6.35 -23.00 13.11
N TRP A 162 -5.99 -22.15 14.08
CA TRP A 162 -5.57 -22.59 15.43
C TRP A 162 -6.72 -23.30 16.16
N SER A 163 -7.96 -22.78 16.08
CA SER A 163 -9.14 -23.42 16.68
C SER A 163 -9.38 -24.82 16.10
N ALA A 164 -9.17 -25.01 14.80
CA ALA A 164 -9.29 -26.31 14.15
C ALA A 164 -8.17 -27.29 14.57
N ILE A 165 -6.93 -26.80 14.73
CA ILE A 165 -5.76 -27.64 15.11
C ILE A 165 -5.83 -28.08 16.57
N PHE A 166 -6.24 -27.17 17.48
CA PHE A 166 -6.23 -27.47 18.92
C PHE A 166 -7.56 -28.05 19.45
N GLY A 167 -8.53 -28.33 18.57
CA GLY A 167 -9.79 -28.96 18.96
C GLY A 167 -10.61 -28.16 19.98
N MET A 168 -10.42 -26.82 20.01
CA MET A 168 -11.08 -25.97 21.01
C MET A 168 -12.59 -25.84 20.80
N ASN A 169 -13.13 -26.43 19.72
CA ASN A 169 -14.58 -26.49 19.46
C ASN A 169 -15.03 -27.94 19.38
N SER A 170 -15.70 -28.36 20.41
CA SER A 170 -16.34 -29.71 20.50
C SER A 170 -17.63 -29.84 19.70
N ASP A 171 -18.11 -28.77 19.04
CA ASP A 171 -19.31 -28.78 18.21
C ASP A 171 -18.93 -28.62 16.73
N GLU A 172 -19.06 -29.71 15.97
CA GLU A 172 -18.81 -29.78 14.51
C GLU A 172 -19.65 -28.75 13.73
N ASP A 173 -20.83 -28.41 14.21
CA ASP A 173 -21.74 -27.43 13.57
C ASP A 173 -21.22 -25.99 13.63
N ASN A 174 -20.54 -25.59 14.68
CA ASN A 174 -20.05 -24.22 14.87
C ASN A 174 -18.84 -23.89 14.00
N ASN A 175 -17.93 -24.87 13.78
CA ASN A 175 -16.77 -24.72 12.90
C ASN A 175 -17.18 -24.55 11.43
N SER A 176 -18.23 -25.24 10.99
CA SER A 176 -18.74 -25.12 9.63
C SER A 176 -19.38 -23.76 9.38
N VAL A 177 -20.09 -23.19 10.37
CA VAL A 177 -20.72 -21.86 10.29
C VAL A 177 -19.66 -20.75 10.24
N ILE A 178 -18.62 -20.83 11.05
CA ILE A 178 -17.52 -19.84 11.05
C ILE A 178 -16.76 -19.87 9.72
N GLY A 179 -16.41 -21.06 9.22
CA GLY A 179 -15.77 -21.23 7.92
C GLY A 179 -16.63 -20.74 6.76
N PHE A 180 -17.93 -20.96 6.83
CA PHE A 180 -18.93 -20.52 5.85
C PHE A 180 -19.04 -18.97 5.82
N ILE A 181 -19.20 -18.33 6.98
CA ILE A 181 -19.27 -16.86 7.10
C ILE A 181 -17.98 -16.23 6.59
N PHE A 182 -16.81 -16.79 6.98
CA PHE A 182 -15.52 -16.30 6.52
C PHE A 182 -15.41 -16.38 4.99
N THR A 183 -15.75 -17.53 4.40
CA THR A 183 -15.58 -17.75 2.96
C THR A 183 -16.57 -16.95 2.13
N ILE A 184 -17.84 -16.85 2.57
CA ILE A 184 -18.90 -16.22 1.76
C ILE A 184 -19.00 -14.71 1.98
N ILE A 185 -18.70 -14.21 3.17
CA ILE A 185 -18.88 -12.79 3.50
C ILE A 185 -17.53 -12.06 3.57
N VAL A 186 -16.59 -12.57 4.34
CA VAL A 186 -15.34 -11.84 4.64
C VAL A 186 -14.38 -11.84 3.46
N ALA A 187 -14.19 -12.98 2.78
CA ALA A 187 -13.26 -13.08 1.67
C ALA A 187 -13.66 -12.24 0.45
N PRO A 188 -14.94 -12.20 -0.01
CA PRO A 188 -15.35 -11.30 -1.08
C PRO A 188 -15.25 -9.83 -0.72
N ILE A 189 -15.56 -9.46 0.53
CA ILE A 189 -15.42 -8.07 1.01
C ILE A 189 -13.94 -7.68 1.02
N ALA A 190 -13.07 -8.56 1.48
CA ALA A 190 -11.63 -8.35 1.43
C ALA A 190 -11.12 -8.13 0.00
N ALA A 191 -11.51 -9.00 -0.91
CA ALA A 191 -11.15 -8.88 -2.33
C ALA A 191 -11.65 -7.55 -2.93
N MET A 192 -12.90 -7.16 -2.63
CA MET A 192 -13.45 -5.88 -3.07
C MET A 192 -12.69 -4.69 -2.49
N LEU A 193 -12.29 -4.75 -1.21
CA LEU A 193 -11.54 -3.70 -0.54
C LEU A 193 -10.13 -3.53 -1.11
N ILE A 194 -9.45 -4.64 -1.37
CA ILE A 194 -8.18 -4.65 -2.05
C ILE A 194 -8.32 -4.03 -3.45
N GLN A 195 -9.33 -4.41 -4.22
CA GLN A 195 -9.59 -3.82 -5.54
C GLN A 195 -9.94 -2.33 -5.48
N LEU A 196 -10.65 -1.87 -4.45
CA LEU A 196 -10.95 -0.44 -4.26
C LEU A 196 -9.70 0.36 -3.85
N ALA A 197 -8.80 -0.25 -3.09
CA ALA A 197 -7.51 0.34 -2.76
C ALA A 197 -6.58 0.41 -3.98
N ILE A 198 -6.63 -0.62 -4.82
CA ILE A 198 -5.80 -0.77 -6.02
C ILE A 198 -6.63 -0.33 -7.24
N SER A 199 -6.57 0.94 -7.58
CA SER A 199 -7.20 1.43 -8.81
C SER A 199 -6.11 1.65 -9.87
N ARG A 200 -6.10 0.82 -10.92
CA ARG A 200 -5.19 0.97 -12.07
C ARG A 200 -5.20 2.40 -12.64
N SER A 201 -6.36 3.04 -12.66
CA SER A 201 -6.46 4.44 -13.11
C SER A 201 -5.71 5.43 -12.21
N ARG A 202 -5.59 5.15 -10.89
CA ARG A 202 -4.80 5.98 -9.98
C ARG A 202 -3.31 5.82 -10.22
N GLU A 203 -2.86 4.60 -10.51
CA GLU A 203 -1.47 4.32 -10.85
C GLU A 203 -1.05 5.08 -12.12
N TYR A 204 -1.84 4.98 -13.19
CA TYR A 204 -1.57 5.77 -14.41
C TYR A 204 -1.62 7.28 -14.18
N SER A 205 -2.53 7.75 -13.31
CA SER A 205 -2.58 9.17 -12.95
C SER A 205 -1.37 9.60 -12.12
N ALA A 206 -0.86 8.71 -11.23
CA ALA A 206 0.35 8.96 -10.45
C ALA A 206 1.61 8.91 -11.34
N ASP A 207 1.67 7.99 -12.30
CA ASP A 207 2.74 7.93 -13.30
C ASP A 207 2.79 9.22 -14.13
N GLU A 208 1.65 9.66 -14.64
CA GLU A 208 1.56 10.89 -15.43
C GLU A 208 1.94 12.13 -14.62
N ALA A 209 1.41 12.26 -13.40
CA ALA A 209 1.72 13.38 -12.51
C ALA A 209 3.19 13.35 -12.06
N GLY A 210 3.71 12.17 -11.71
CA GLY A 210 5.11 11.97 -11.34
C GLY A 210 6.08 12.31 -12.48
N GLY A 211 5.76 11.86 -13.71
CA GLY A 211 6.54 12.19 -14.90
C GLY A 211 6.61 13.69 -15.19
N LYS A 212 5.49 14.41 -14.99
CA LYS A 212 5.46 15.88 -15.07
C LYS A 212 6.26 16.54 -13.96
N LEU A 213 6.11 16.05 -12.72
CA LEU A 213 6.73 16.62 -11.54
C LEU A 213 8.26 16.51 -11.56
N CYS A 214 8.81 15.34 -11.92
CA CYS A 214 10.26 15.16 -12.05
C CYS A 214 10.83 15.82 -13.33
N GLY A 215 9.97 16.22 -14.27
CA GLY A 215 10.36 16.91 -15.52
C GLY A 215 10.71 16.00 -16.68
N ASN A 216 10.82 14.69 -16.47
CA ASN A 216 11.07 13.70 -17.52
C ASN A 216 10.45 12.33 -17.16
N PRO A 217 9.36 11.92 -17.84
CA PRO A 217 8.71 10.63 -17.59
C PRO A 217 9.64 9.41 -17.77
N MET A 218 10.70 9.56 -18.57
CA MET A 218 11.65 8.48 -18.80
C MET A 218 12.46 8.09 -17.56
N TYR A 219 12.58 8.99 -16.55
CA TYR A 219 13.22 8.67 -15.28
C TYR A 219 12.45 7.58 -14.52
N LEU A 220 11.12 7.72 -14.46
CA LEU A 220 10.27 6.69 -13.86
C LEU A 220 10.21 5.42 -14.72
N ALA A 221 10.16 5.54 -16.05
CA ALA A 221 10.15 4.40 -16.95
C ALA A 221 11.40 3.53 -16.78
N SER A 222 12.59 4.16 -16.76
CA SER A 222 13.86 3.45 -16.53
C SER A 222 13.93 2.84 -15.11
N ALA A 223 13.45 3.54 -14.10
CA ALA A 223 13.36 3.02 -12.74
C ALA A 223 12.50 1.74 -12.69
N LEU A 224 11.32 1.75 -13.32
CA LEU A 224 10.42 0.60 -13.36
C LEU A 224 11.05 -0.60 -14.05
N GLU A 225 11.78 -0.41 -15.16
CA GLU A 225 12.52 -1.50 -15.85
C GLU A 225 13.56 -2.16 -14.93
N LYS A 226 14.33 -1.36 -14.19
CA LYS A 226 15.33 -1.87 -13.24
C LYS A 226 14.70 -2.58 -12.04
N LEU A 227 13.62 -2.02 -11.50
CA LEU A 227 12.92 -2.60 -10.35
C LEU A 227 12.23 -3.91 -10.71
N GLU A 228 11.64 -4.02 -11.91
CA GLU A 228 11.07 -5.26 -12.41
C GLU A 228 12.15 -6.34 -12.55
N TYR A 229 13.30 -6.00 -13.17
CA TYR A 229 14.43 -6.91 -13.23
C TYR A 229 14.90 -7.40 -11.86
N CYS A 230 14.96 -6.51 -10.87
CA CYS A 230 15.29 -6.90 -9.49
C CYS A 230 14.23 -7.82 -8.88
N ALA A 231 12.95 -7.53 -9.07
CA ALA A 231 11.84 -8.36 -8.55
C ALA A 231 11.85 -9.79 -9.14
N GLU A 232 12.32 -9.94 -10.38
CA GLU A 232 12.45 -11.25 -11.04
C GLU A 232 13.66 -12.07 -10.54
N HIS A 233 14.73 -11.41 -10.09
CA HIS A 233 16.03 -12.06 -9.84
C HIS A 233 16.44 -12.05 -8.36
N MET A 234 15.74 -11.29 -7.51
CA MET A 234 16.01 -11.23 -6.07
C MET A 234 15.00 -12.06 -5.27
N PRO A 235 15.40 -12.64 -4.14
CA PRO A 235 14.44 -13.31 -3.26
C PRO A 235 13.43 -12.29 -2.72
N PRO A 236 12.14 -12.71 -2.54
CA PRO A 236 11.14 -11.83 -1.96
C PRO A 236 11.54 -11.44 -0.52
N LEU A 237 11.14 -10.25 -0.08
CA LEU A 237 11.33 -9.80 1.30
C LEU A 237 10.65 -10.79 2.26
N GLU A 238 11.36 -11.25 3.29
CA GLU A 238 10.80 -12.13 4.33
C GLU A 238 9.56 -11.53 5.02
N LYS A 239 9.47 -10.20 5.09
CA LYS A 239 8.35 -9.45 5.68
C LYS A 239 7.25 -9.08 4.65
N SER A 240 7.37 -9.50 3.36
CA SER A 240 6.33 -9.23 2.38
C SER A 240 5.11 -10.13 2.64
N SER A 241 3.95 -9.53 2.69
CA SER A 241 2.66 -10.22 2.81
C SER A 241 1.68 -9.64 1.80
N PRO A 242 0.59 -10.34 1.45
CA PRO A 242 -0.47 -9.77 0.63
C PRO A 242 -1.01 -8.44 1.19
N ALA A 243 -0.95 -8.24 2.51
CA ALA A 243 -1.34 -7.01 3.19
C ALA A 243 -0.40 -5.84 2.93
N THR A 244 0.88 -6.09 2.64
CA THR A 244 1.91 -5.08 2.41
C THR A 244 2.38 -4.98 0.95
N ALA A 245 1.96 -5.92 0.10
CA ALA A 245 2.35 -5.96 -1.32
C ALA A 245 2.03 -4.64 -2.07
N HIS A 246 0.91 -3.99 -1.72
CA HIS A 246 0.48 -2.72 -2.29
C HIS A 246 1.39 -1.52 -1.93
N MET A 247 2.35 -1.68 -1.02
CA MET A 247 3.35 -0.67 -0.65
C MET A 247 4.64 -0.82 -1.47
N PHE A 248 4.68 -1.73 -2.43
CA PHE A 248 5.82 -1.91 -3.32
C PHE A 248 5.52 -1.28 -4.68
N ILE A 249 6.51 -0.62 -5.28
CA ILE A 249 6.40 0.02 -6.61
C ILE A 249 6.20 -1.03 -7.71
N VAL A 250 6.86 -2.18 -7.55
CA VAL A 250 6.67 -3.39 -8.37
C VAL A 250 6.23 -4.51 -7.43
N ASP A 251 5.22 -5.27 -7.84
CA ASP A 251 4.63 -6.32 -7.01
C ASP A 251 5.66 -7.42 -6.68
N PRO A 252 6.09 -7.57 -5.40
CA PRO A 252 7.09 -8.57 -5.04
C PRO A 252 6.57 -10.01 -5.14
N LEU A 253 5.25 -10.18 -5.32
CA LEU A 253 4.58 -11.48 -5.46
C LEU A 253 4.33 -11.84 -6.94
N GLU A 254 4.77 -11.03 -7.88
CA GLU A 254 4.51 -11.22 -9.31
C GLU A 254 5.00 -12.58 -9.84
N ASN A 255 6.01 -13.16 -9.26
CA ASN A 255 6.54 -14.48 -9.63
C ASN A 255 5.86 -15.68 -8.94
N ALA A 256 4.92 -15.46 -8.03
CA ALA A 256 4.15 -16.55 -7.42
C ALA A 256 3.19 -17.17 -8.45
N LYS A 257 3.48 -18.41 -8.87
CA LYS A 257 2.73 -19.18 -9.89
C LYS A 257 1.34 -19.64 -9.42
N THR A 258 0.39 -18.72 -9.23
CA THR A 258 -0.99 -19.11 -8.88
C THR A 258 -2.02 -18.39 -9.75
N ALA A 259 -3.08 -19.10 -10.15
CA ALA A 259 -4.20 -18.59 -10.96
C ALA A 259 -4.94 -17.39 -10.33
N LEU A 260 -4.70 -17.10 -9.06
CA LEU A 260 -5.19 -15.94 -8.32
C LEU A 260 -4.37 -14.66 -8.57
N LYS A 261 -3.21 -14.76 -9.23
CA LYS A 261 -2.26 -13.69 -9.50
C LYS A 261 -2.90 -12.43 -10.10
N ASN A 262 -3.76 -12.59 -11.11
CA ASN A 262 -4.38 -11.48 -11.83
C ASN A 262 -5.49 -10.77 -11.03
N LEU A 263 -6.00 -11.41 -9.96
CA LEU A 263 -7.02 -10.85 -9.07
C LEU A 263 -6.43 -10.01 -7.94
N PHE A 264 -5.16 -10.24 -7.60
CA PHE A 264 -4.48 -9.61 -6.46
C PHE A 264 -3.24 -8.78 -6.85
N SER A 265 -2.94 -8.64 -8.15
CA SER A 265 -1.85 -7.76 -8.58
C SER A 265 -2.19 -6.31 -8.22
N THR A 266 -1.30 -5.68 -7.47
CA THR A 266 -1.52 -4.36 -6.86
C THR A 266 -1.32 -3.22 -7.82
N HIS A 267 -0.56 -3.44 -8.91
CA HIS A 267 -0.27 -2.45 -9.94
C HIS A 267 -0.64 -2.97 -11.34
N PRO A 268 -0.84 -2.06 -12.32
CA PRO A 268 -0.87 -2.44 -13.73
C PRO A 268 0.45 -3.10 -14.14
N ALA A 269 0.44 -3.86 -15.23
CA ALA A 269 1.67 -4.43 -15.77
C ALA A 269 2.73 -3.34 -15.99
N THR A 270 3.96 -3.59 -15.57
CA THR A 270 5.07 -2.64 -15.69
C THR A 270 5.28 -2.21 -17.13
N SER A 271 5.12 -3.15 -18.08
CA SER A 271 5.19 -2.88 -19.52
C SER A 271 4.17 -1.82 -19.97
N ASP A 272 2.94 -1.87 -19.45
CA ASP A 272 1.89 -0.91 -19.80
C ASP A 272 2.19 0.47 -19.21
N ARG A 273 2.68 0.53 -17.96
CA ARG A 273 3.11 1.76 -17.30
C ARG A 273 4.25 2.42 -18.10
N ILE A 274 5.26 1.65 -18.50
CA ILE A 274 6.41 2.13 -19.30
C ILE A 274 5.92 2.66 -20.65
N ALA A 275 5.00 1.96 -21.32
CA ALA A 275 4.46 2.41 -22.61
C ALA A 275 3.73 3.78 -22.47
N HIS A 276 2.95 3.97 -21.41
CA HIS A 276 2.28 5.25 -21.12
C HIS A 276 3.29 6.37 -20.82
N LEU A 277 4.33 6.10 -20.05
CA LEU A 277 5.38 7.08 -19.73
C LEU A 277 6.20 7.48 -20.98
N ARG A 278 6.47 6.53 -21.87
CA ARG A 278 7.12 6.81 -23.15
C ARG A 278 6.26 7.69 -24.06
N ALA A 279 4.95 7.42 -24.13
CA ALA A 279 4.00 8.26 -24.86
C ALA A 279 3.96 9.66 -24.27
N GLN A 280 3.87 9.81 -22.96
CA GLN A 280 3.91 11.09 -22.25
C GLN A 280 5.21 11.86 -22.54
N ALA A 281 6.38 11.18 -22.56
CA ALA A 281 7.66 11.82 -22.86
C ALA A 281 7.69 12.38 -24.31
N ALA A 282 7.13 11.65 -25.26
CA ALA A 282 7.02 12.11 -26.65
C ALA A 282 6.11 13.37 -26.75
N ASP A 283 4.96 13.36 -26.09
CA ASP A 283 4.04 14.51 -26.04
C ASP A 283 4.70 15.73 -25.38
N MET A 284 5.44 15.56 -24.30
CA MET A 284 6.17 16.66 -23.65
C MET A 284 7.28 17.25 -24.51
N GLN A 285 7.96 16.44 -25.34
CA GLN A 285 8.97 16.91 -26.28
C GLN A 285 8.35 17.73 -27.42
N LEU A 286 7.18 17.33 -27.92
CA LEU A 286 6.46 18.05 -28.96
C LEU A 286 5.96 19.43 -28.50
N LEU A 287 5.66 19.59 -27.22
CA LEU A 287 5.21 20.87 -26.64
C LEU A 287 6.38 21.85 -26.37
N GLN A 288 7.63 21.40 -26.47
CA GLN A 288 8.83 22.24 -26.29
C GLN A 288 9.44 22.73 -27.63
N GLN A 289 8.91 22.27 -28.76
CA GLN A 289 9.24 22.75 -30.11
C GLN A 289 8.26 23.80 -30.60
#